data_d21e99c6b263d78a736dcd7cba05f0bd
#
_entry.id   d21e99c6b263d78a736dcd7cba05f0bd
#
_cell.length_a   1.000
_cell.length_b   1.000
_cell.length_c   1.000
_cell.angle_alpha   90.00
_cell.angle_beta   90.00
_cell.angle_gamma   90.00
#
_symmetry.space_group_name_H-M   'P 1'
#
loop_
_entity.id
_entity.type
_entity.pdbx_description
1 polymer ?
#
loop_
_entity_poly.entity_id
_entity_poly.type
_entity_poly.pdbx_seq_one_letter_code
_entity_poly.pdbx_strand_id
1 'polypeptide(L)'
;MYYRLELLPTEEGRPYYSNADLLDENAGVDMFVVKDYVANEIAANTKPCLFDLGAAARLVRVTDAGEEDVHYWLAPRSSIIKTGMMMANSKGVIDRTYRGTLMGPVWVVAQAPFLKAFETQPFKGSRFFQIVAPDMGWIKEVRIVESLPATARGAGGFGSTGK
;
A
#
# COMPACT_ATOMS: atom_id res chain seq x y z
N MET A 1 21.12 -12.54 -2.31
CA MET A 1 20.27 -11.55 -1.59
C MET A 1 18.97 -11.36 -2.35
N TYR A 2 17.86 -11.35 -1.64
CA TYR A 2 16.52 -11.04 -2.18
C TYR A 2 15.67 -10.42 -1.08
N TYR A 3 14.49 -9.90 -1.46
CA TYR A 3 13.50 -9.42 -0.51
C TYR A 3 12.33 -10.38 -0.38
N ARG A 4 11.81 -10.52 0.85
CA ARG A 4 10.58 -11.21 1.17
C ARG A 4 9.60 -10.21 1.78
N LEU A 5 8.42 -10.11 1.19
CA LEU A 5 7.32 -9.32 1.73
C LEU A 5 6.39 -10.22 2.52
N GLU A 6 6.15 -9.86 3.76
CA GLU A 6 5.14 -10.49 4.62
C GLU A 6 3.94 -9.55 4.75
N LEU A 7 2.75 -10.05 4.42
CA LEU A 7 1.50 -9.31 4.50
C LEU A 7 0.61 -9.96 5.56
N LEU A 8 0.13 -9.14 6.49
CA LEU A 8 -0.89 -9.49 7.47
C LEU A 8 -2.20 -8.83 7.05
N PRO A 9 -3.10 -9.52 6.33
CA PRO A 9 -4.36 -8.95 5.90
C PRO A 9 -5.28 -8.65 7.09
N THR A 10 -6.05 -7.57 6.97
CA THR A 10 -7.25 -7.35 7.77
C THR A 10 -8.36 -8.31 7.31
N GLU A 11 -9.48 -8.35 8.02
CA GLU A 11 -10.64 -9.15 7.59
C GLU A 11 -11.10 -8.75 6.18
N GLU A 12 -11.20 -7.46 5.90
CA GLU A 12 -11.58 -6.94 4.58
C GLU A 12 -10.51 -7.19 3.51
N GLY A 13 -9.24 -7.24 3.91
CA GLY A 13 -8.12 -7.47 3.00
C GLY A 13 -7.94 -8.93 2.57
N ARG A 14 -8.36 -9.89 3.37
CA ARG A 14 -8.14 -11.33 3.11
C ARG A 14 -8.54 -11.78 1.70
N PRO A 15 -9.70 -11.40 1.16
CA PRO A 15 -10.11 -11.84 -0.18
C PRO A 15 -9.15 -11.39 -1.29
N TYR A 16 -8.39 -10.32 -1.08
CA TYR A 16 -7.49 -9.72 -2.08
C TYR A 16 -6.06 -10.23 -1.99
N TYR A 17 -5.63 -10.68 -0.81
CA TYR A 17 -4.23 -11.07 -0.55
C TYR A 17 -4.04 -12.58 -0.35
N SER A 18 -5.08 -13.38 -0.45
CA SER A 18 -5.00 -14.84 -0.32
C SER A 18 -4.51 -15.54 -1.61
N ASN A 19 -4.19 -14.79 -2.65
CA ASN A 19 -3.90 -15.31 -3.98
C ASN A 19 -2.40 -15.34 -4.27
N ALA A 20 -1.94 -16.44 -4.89
CA ALA A 20 -0.54 -16.62 -5.32
C ALA A 20 -0.09 -15.66 -6.43
N ASP A 21 -1.03 -15.00 -7.12
CA ASP A 21 -0.76 -14.06 -8.21
C ASP A 21 -0.24 -12.69 -7.78
N LEU A 22 0.03 -12.52 -6.48
CA LEU A 22 0.65 -11.29 -5.96
C LEU A 22 2.10 -11.13 -6.39
N LEU A 23 2.75 -12.22 -6.75
CA LEU A 23 4.17 -12.25 -7.10
C LEU A 23 4.32 -12.35 -8.61
N ASP A 24 5.00 -11.39 -9.19
CA ASP A 24 5.43 -11.36 -10.57
C ASP A 24 6.87 -10.80 -10.68
N GLU A 25 7.36 -10.59 -11.89
CA GLU A 25 8.69 -10.04 -12.13
C GLU A 25 8.77 -8.50 -12.05
N ASN A 26 7.70 -7.83 -11.64
CA ASN A 26 7.68 -6.38 -11.48
C ASN A 26 8.47 -5.94 -10.26
N ALA A 27 8.92 -4.70 -10.26
CA ALA A 27 9.63 -4.13 -9.13
C ALA A 27 8.73 -3.94 -7.90
N GLY A 28 7.43 -3.76 -8.09
CA GLY A 28 6.48 -3.51 -7.02
C GLY A 28 5.47 -4.62 -6.85
N VAL A 29 5.03 -4.82 -5.61
CA VAL A 29 3.90 -5.70 -5.26
C VAL A 29 2.66 -4.85 -5.08
N ASP A 30 1.63 -5.12 -5.88
CA ASP A 30 0.39 -4.35 -5.87
C ASP A 30 -0.38 -4.49 -4.56
N MET A 31 -0.92 -3.36 -4.11
CA MET A 31 -1.82 -3.28 -2.97
C MET A 31 -3.23 -2.94 -3.43
N PHE A 32 -4.23 -3.54 -2.80
CA PHE A 32 -5.64 -3.38 -3.15
C PHE A 32 -6.34 -2.38 -2.23
N VAL A 33 -7.19 -1.55 -2.80
CA VAL A 33 -8.20 -0.82 -2.02
C VAL A 33 -9.27 -1.82 -1.59
N VAL A 34 -9.56 -1.90 -0.30
CA VAL A 34 -10.42 -2.96 0.25
C VAL A 34 -11.80 -2.47 0.71
N LYS A 35 -12.05 -1.17 0.56
CA LYS A 35 -13.34 -0.54 0.91
C LYS A 35 -13.88 0.24 -0.27
N ASP A 36 -15.20 0.41 -0.31
CA ASP A 36 -15.83 1.37 -1.19
C ASP A 36 -15.89 2.75 -0.54
N TYR A 37 -15.87 3.77 -1.39
CA TYR A 37 -15.91 5.19 -1.03
C TYR A 37 -16.93 5.91 -1.91
N VAL A 38 -17.35 7.08 -1.50
CA VAL A 38 -18.28 7.91 -2.27
C VAL A 38 -17.46 8.93 -3.07
N ALA A 39 -17.43 8.76 -4.40
CA ALA A 39 -16.60 9.58 -5.29
C ALA A 39 -16.86 11.09 -5.15
N ASN A 40 -18.12 11.51 -5.08
CA ASN A 40 -18.46 12.93 -4.90
C ASN A 40 -17.94 13.51 -3.59
N GLU A 41 -17.94 12.74 -2.52
CA GLU A 41 -17.39 13.17 -1.22
C GLU A 41 -15.88 13.34 -1.29
N ILE A 42 -15.17 12.41 -1.94
CA ILE A 42 -13.72 12.50 -2.13
C ILE A 42 -13.38 13.71 -3.01
N ALA A 43 -14.10 13.91 -4.12
CA ALA A 43 -13.86 15.02 -5.06
C ALA A 43 -14.09 16.39 -4.43
N ALA A 44 -15.05 16.48 -3.50
CA ALA A 44 -15.38 17.72 -2.79
C ALA A 44 -14.50 17.98 -1.54
N ASN A 45 -13.71 17.00 -1.12
CA ASN A 45 -12.99 17.08 0.14
C ASN A 45 -11.79 18.01 0.06
N THR A 46 -11.55 18.75 1.13
CA THR A 46 -10.38 19.65 1.30
C THR A 46 -9.19 18.93 1.98
N LYS A 47 -9.32 17.66 2.25
CA LYS A 47 -8.28 16.80 2.87
C LYS A 47 -7.98 15.62 1.96
N PRO A 48 -6.76 15.08 2.01
CA PRO A 48 -6.47 13.82 1.31
C PRO A 48 -7.42 12.72 1.77
N CYS A 49 -7.86 11.89 0.84
CA CYS A 49 -8.55 10.65 1.17
C CYS A 49 -7.52 9.59 1.50
N LEU A 50 -7.71 8.86 2.59
CA LEU A 50 -6.89 7.72 2.97
C LEU A 50 -7.59 6.44 2.53
N PHE A 51 -7.12 5.81 1.46
CA PHE A 51 -7.61 4.50 1.05
C PHE A 51 -7.03 3.42 1.95
N ASP A 52 -7.91 2.62 2.53
CA ASP A 52 -7.53 1.44 3.30
C ASP A 52 -7.02 0.36 2.35
N LEU A 53 -5.77 -0.08 2.55
CA LEU A 53 -5.14 -1.10 1.71
C LEU A 53 -5.24 -2.51 2.32
N GLY A 54 -5.90 -2.66 3.45
CA GLY A 54 -6.34 -3.94 3.99
C GLY A 54 -5.25 -4.89 4.46
N ALA A 55 -4.03 -4.41 4.68
CA ALA A 55 -2.95 -5.22 5.22
C ALA A 55 -1.91 -4.38 5.95
N ALA A 56 -1.35 -4.92 7.01
CA ALA A 56 -0.05 -4.51 7.53
C ALA A 56 1.05 -5.28 6.79
N ALA A 57 2.26 -4.73 6.74
CA ALA A 57 3.35 -5.34 6.01
C ALA A 57 4.69 -5.27 6.75
N ARG A 58 5.57 -6.20 6.40
CA ARG A 58 6.97 -6.25 6.82
C ARG A 58 7.81 -6.63 5.61
N LEU A 59 8.84 -5.85 5.29
CA LEU A 59 9.80 -6.22 4.26
C LEU A 59 11.09 -6.71 4.90
N VAL A 60 11.53 -7.87 4.47
CA VAL A 60 12.72 -8.56 4.99
C VAL A 60 13.74 -8.71 3.87
N ARG A 61 14.95 -8.25 4.12
CA ARG A 61 16.12 -8.57 3.30
C ARG A 61 16.70 -9.89 3.75
N VAL A 62 16.81 -10.83 2.84
CA VAL A 62 17.34 -12.18 3.08
C VAL A 62 18.69 -12.33 2.40
N THR A 63 19.70 -12.67 3.16
CA THR A 63 21.07 -12.91 2.70
C THR A 63 21.62 -14.21 3.30
N ASP A 64 22.79 -14.63 2.86
CA ASP A 64 23.48 -15.79 3.44
C ASP A 64 23.87 -15.56 4.92
N ALA A 65 24.02 -14.29 5.31
CA ALA A 65 24.35 -13.91 6.69
C ALA A 65 23.11 -13.87 7.62
N GLY A 66 21.90 -13.93 7.08
CA GLY A 66 20.65 -13.89 7.85
C GLY A 66 19.60 -12.97 7.26
N GLU A 67 18.63 -12.63 8.10
CA GLU A 67 17.45 -11.85 7.76
C GLU A 67 17.43 -10.52 8.51
N GLU A 68 17.01 -9.46 7.85
CA GLU A 68 16.93 -8.10 8.41
C GLU A 68 15.67 -7.38 7.93
N ASP A 69 14.94 -6.77 8.87
CA ASP A 69 13.84 -5.88 8.55
C ASP A 69 14.36 -4.60 7.90
N VAL A 70 13.75 -4.20 6.79
CA VAL A 70 14.15 -3.00 6.07
C VAL A 70 12.97 -2.05 5.87
N HIS A 71 13.27 -0.74 5.74
CA HIS A 71 12.31 0.26 5.29
C HIS A 71 11.91 -0.02 3.84
N TYR A 72 10.75 0.46 3.43
CA TYR A 72 10.30 0.29 2.06
C TYR A 72 9.44 1.47 1.61
N TRP A 73 9.16 1.50 0.32
CA TRP A 73 8.32 2.52 -0.28
C TRP A 73 6.91 1.99 -0.50
N LEU A 74 5.92 2.81 -0.16
CA LEU A 74 4.57 2.71 -0.72
C LEU A 74 4.48 3.75 -1.84
N ALA A 75 4.45 3.29 -3.07
CA ALA A 75 4.46 4.12 -4.26
C ALA A 75 3.13 4.05 -5.00
N PRO A 76 2.75 5.08 -5.76
CA PRO A 76 1.63 4.97 -6.68
C PRO A 76 2.00 4.05 -7.85
N ARG A 77 1.00 3.36 -8.39
CA ARG A 77 1.14 2.68 -9.68
C ARG A 77 0.97 3.69 -10.82
N SER A 78 1.60 3.40 -11.96
CA SER A 78 1.50 4.27 -13.15
C SER A 78 0.06 4.52 -13.60
N SER A 79 -0.83 3.56 -13.41
CA SER A 79 -2.25 3.66 -13.78
C SER A 79 -3.03 4.70 -12.97
N ILE A 80 -2.52 5.19 -11.85
CA ILE A 80 -3.21 6.20 -11.05
C ILE A 80 -3.46 7.50 -11.84
N ILE A 81 -2.60 7.81 -12.79
CA ILE A 81 -2.74 9.02 -13.64
C ILE A 81 -4.03 9.03 -14.46
N LYS A 82 -4.60 7.87 -14.75
CA LYS A 82 -5.86 7.74 -15.52
C LYS A 82 -7.10 8.07 -14.71
N THR A 83 -6.96 8.19 -13.40
CA THR A 83 -8.08 8.36 -12.46
C THR A 83 -8.32 9.80 -12.04
N GLY A 84 -7.51 10.74 -12.45
CA GLY A 84 -7.56 12.12 -11.95
C GLY A 84 -7.07 12.28 -10.51
N MET A 85 -6.45 11.24 -9.94
CA MET A 85 -5.84 11.27 -8.60
C MET A 85 -4.32 11.39 -8.68
N MET A 86 -3.75 11.86 -7.59
CA MET A 86 -2.32 11.69 -7.31
C MET A 86 -2.13 11.26 -5.85
N MET A 87 -1.03 10.57 -5.57
CA MET A 87 -0.66 10.26 -4.19
C MET A 87 -0.26 11.53 -3.46
N ALA A 88 -0.90 11.81 -2.32
CA ALA A 88 -0.81 13.10 -1.64
C ALA A 88 0.59 13.43 -1.11
N ASN A 89 1.36 12.40 -0.77
CA ASN A 89 2.75 12.53 -0.30
C ASN A 89 3.79 12.11 -1.36
N SER A 90 3.42 12.09 -2.64
CA SER A 90 4.24 11.60 -3.76
C SER A 90 4.58 10.12 -3.64
N LYS A 91 5.22 9.73 -2.57
CA LYS A 91 5.67 8.39 -2.25
C LYS A 91 5.81 8.26 -0.73
N GLY A 92 5.25 7.21 -0.16
CA GLY A 92 5.30 6.98 1.28
C GLY A 92 6.57 6.25 1.71
N VAL A 93 7.23 6.77 2.73
CA VAL A 93 8.30 6.05 3.43
C VAL A 93 7.67 5.24 4.54
N ILE A 94 7.82 3.93 4.47
CA ILE A 94 7.31 3.03 5.51
C ILE A 94 8.49 2.50 6.31
N ASP A 95 8.50 2.87 7.58
CA ASP A 95 9.55 2.43 8.48
C ASP A 95 9.44 0.94 8.78
N ARG A 96 10.60 0.27 8.89
CA ARG A 96 10.67 -1.17 9.20
C ARG A 96 9.99 -1.56 10.51
N THR A 97 9.75 -0.60 11.39
CA THR A 97 9.09 -0.80 12.69
C THR A 97 7.58 -0.57 12.66
N TYR A 98 7.03 -0.04 11.56
CA TYR A 98 5.59 0.18 11.43
C TYR A 98 4.84 -1.13 11.25
N ARG A 99 3.78 -1.33 12.05
CA ARG A 99 2.95 -2.56 12.05
C ARG A 99 1.47 -2.28 11.87
N GLY A 100 1.10 -1.03 11.56
CA GLY A 100 -0.28 -0.67 11.26
C GLY A 100 -0.70 -1.04 9.84
N THR A 101 -1.99 -1.02 9.60
CA THR A 101 -2.56 -1.18 8.26
C THR A 101 -2.05 -0.06 7.34
N LEU A 102 -1.60 -0.44 6.14
CA LEU A 102 -1.17 0.51 5.14
C LEU A 102 -2.36 1.30 4.60
N MET A 103 -2.15 2.60 4.44
CA MET A 103 -3.14 3.54 3.90
C MET A 103 -2.52 4.27 2.72
N GLY A 104 -3.29 4.43 1.65
CA GLY A 104 -2.88 5.19 0.47
C GLY A 104 -3.52 6.58 0.45
N PRO A 105 -2.77 7.66 0.74
CA PRO A 105 -3.31 9.01 0.71
C PRO A 105 -3.38 9.54 -0.72
N VAL A 106 -4.53 10.10 -1.11
CA VAL A 106 -4.72 10.68 -2.44
C VAL A 106 -5.35 12.06 -2.39
N TRP A 107 -4.96 12.89 -3.35
CA TRP A 107 -5.68 14.09 -3.77
C TRP A 107 -6.39 13.81 -5.09
N VAL A 108 -7.58 14.37 -5.26
CA VAL A 108 -8.22 14.51 -6.57
C VAL A 108 -7.71 15.81 -7.18
N VAL A 109 -6.92 15.69 -8.23
CA VAL A 109 -6.31 16.85 -8.93
C VAL A 109 -7.06 17.21 -10.21
N ALA A 110 -7.87 16.29 -10.74
CA ALA A 110 -8.72 16.51 -11.90
C ALA A 110 -10.10 15.89 -11.64
N GLN A 111 -11.07 16.71 -11.24
CA GLN A 111 -12.39 16.22 -10.81
C GLN A 111 -13.17 15.51 -11.90
N ALA A 112 -13.21 16.06 -13.12
CA ALA A 112 -13.99 15.47 -14.20
C ALA A 112 -13.47 14.06 -14.60
N PRO A 113 -12.18 13.83 -14.83
CA PRO A 113 -11.64 12.49 -15.03
C PRO A 113 -11.86 11.56 -13.85
N PHE A 114 -11.75 12.06 -12.61
CA PHE A 114 -11.98 11.28 -11.41
C PHE A 114 -13.42 10.77 -11.32
N LEU A 115 -14.38 11.67 -11.43
CA LEU A 115 -15.79 11.30 -11.35
C LEU A 115 -16.16 10.33 -12.47
N LYS A 116 -15.67 10.56 -13.70
CA LYS A 116 -15.90 9.67 -14.84
C LYS A 116 -15.29 8.28 -14.58
N ALA A 117 -14.09 8.18 -14.06
CA ALA A 117 -13.44 6.90 -13.78
C ALA A 117 -14.23 6.04 -12.78
N PHE A 118 -14.86 6.69 -11.78
CA PHE A 118 -15.60 6.00 -10.72
C PHE A 118 -17.12 6.02 -10.86
N GLU A 119 -17.66 6.41 -12.02
CA GLU A 119 -19.08 6.23 -12.36
C GLU A 119 -19.47 4.75 -12.44
N THR A 120 -18.60 3.92 -13.00
CA THR A 120 -18.86 2.51 -13.29
C THR A 120 -17.88 1.55 -12.63
N GLN A 121 -16.74 2.06 -12.15
CA GLN A 121 -15.70 1.27 -11.53
C GLN A 121 -15.77 1.44 -10.01
N PRO A 122 -15.86 0.36 -9.22
CA PRO A 122 -15.77 0.47 -7.76
C PRO A 122 -14.35 0.79 -7.32
N PHE A 123 -14.20 1.44 -6.16
CA PHE A 123 -12.90 1.60 -5.53
C PHE A 123 -12.37 0.27 -5.00
N LYS A 124 -13.25 -0.51 -4.40
CA LYS A 124 -12.94 -1.81 -3.83
C LYS A 124 -12.38 -2.76 -4.88
N GLY A 125 -11.21 -3.33 -4.61
CA GLY A 125 -10.47 -4.18 -5.55
C GLY A 125 -9.56 -3.44 -6.52
N SER A 126 -9.59 -2.11 -6.55
CA SER A 126 -8.68 -1.32 -7.38
C SER A 126 -7.25 -1.33 -6.83
N ARG A 127 -6.28 -1.26 -7.72
CA ARG A 127 -4.85 -1.28 -7.40
C ARG A 127 -4.19 0.02 -7.85
N PHE A 128 -4.06 0.97 -6.93
CA PHE A 128 -3.45 2.29 -7.20
C PHE A 128 -2.06 2.43 -6.59
N PHE A 129 -1.68 1.52 -5.70
CA PHE A 129 -0.45 1.56 -4.92
C PHE A 129 0.30 0.24 -5.02
N GLN A 130 1.59 0.32 -4.75
CA GLN A 130 2.50 -0.83 -4.73
C GLN A 130 3.58 -0.66 -3.67
N ILE A 131 4.01 -1.77 -3.10
CA ILE A 131 5.19 -1.82 -2.23
C ILE A 131 6.42 -2.05 -3.09
N VAL A 132 7.45 -1.24 -2.88
CA VAL A 132 8.73 -1.32 -3.60
C VAL A 132 9.87 -1.39 -2.60
N ALA A 133 10.84 -2.26 -2.85
CA ALA A 133 12.03 -2.37 -2.04
C ALA A 133 12.88 -1.09 -2.10
N PRO A 134 13.69 -0.79 -1.06
CA PRO A 134 14.38 0.50 -0.93
C PRO A 134 15.35 0.80 -2.07
N ASP A 135 15.92 -0.22 -2.68
CA ASP A 135 16.89 -0.14 -3.78
C ASP A 135 16.32 -0.61 -5.13
N MET A 136 15.00 -0.76 -5.25
CA MET A 136 14.31 -1.36 -6.39
C MET A 136 14.64 -2.84 -6.61
N GLY A 137 15.23 -3.50 -5.60
CA GLY A 137 15.58 -4.92 -5.65
C GLY A 137 14.35 -5.82 -5.73
N TRP A 138 14.54 -7.01 -6.25
CA TRP A 138 13.46 -7.95 -6.47
C TRP A 138 12.84 -8.46 -5.17
N ILE A 139 11.54 -8.29 -5.03
CA ILE A 139 10.74 -8.94 -4.01
C ILE A 139 10.38 -10.33 -4.54
N LYS A 140 11.23 -11.30 -4.23
CA LYS A 140 11.15 -12.66 -4.76
C LYS A 140 10.01 -13.47 -4.14
N GLU A 141 9.62 -13.13 -2.92
CA GLU A 141 8.67 -13.93 -2.14
C GLU A 141 7.65 -13.03 -1.46
N VAL A 142 6.39 -13.40 -1.56
CA VAL A 142 5.29 -12.79 -0.78
C VAL A 142 4.66 -13.87 0.08
N ARG A 143 4.61 -13.63 1.38
CA ARG A 143 3.95 -14.51 2.36
C ARG A 143 2.75 -13.83 2.98
N ILE A 144 1.64 -14.50 2.97
CA ILE A 144 0.48 -14.11 3.78
C ILE A 144 0.65 -14.74 5.15
N VAL A 145 0.67 -13.91 6.19
CA VAL A 145 0.96 -14.34 7.55
C VAL A 145 -0.20 -14.06 8.49
N GLU A 146 -0.25 -14.78 9.61
CA GLU A 146 -1.28 -14.60 10.64
C GLU A 146 -0.84 -13.66 11.76
N SER A 147 0.44 -13.28 11.77
CA SER A 147 1.00 -12.30 12.71
C SER A 147 2.30 -11.70 12.17
N LEU A 148 2.63 -10.52 12.65
CA LEU A 148 3.94 -9.87 12.43
C LEU A 148 4.65 -9.70 13.77
N PRO A 149 6.00 -9.72 13.81
CA PRO A 149 6.73 -9.44 15.03
C PRO A 149 6.37 -8.05 15.58
N ALA A 150 6.09 -7.98 16.89
CA ALA A 150 5.78 -6.72 17.54
C ALA A 150 6.97 -5.76 17.54
N THR A 151 6.69 -4.47 17.48
CA THR A 151 7.67 -3.40 17.57
C THR A 151 7.20 -2.33 18.56
N ALA A 152 8.12 -1.51 19.07
CA ALA A 152 7.77 -0.41 19.98
C ALA A 152 6.86 0.63 19.31
N ARG A 153 7.01 0.88 18.00
CA ARG A 153 6.15 1.80 17.23
C ARG A 153 4.74 1.24 17.05
N GLY A 154 4.62 -0.06 16.75
CA GLY A 154 3.33 -0.70 16.46
C GLY A 154 2.60 -0.02 15.30
N ALA A 155 1.36 0.37 15.53
CA ALA A 155 0.48 0.99 14.52
C ALA A 155 0.56 2.53 14.43
N GLY A 156 1.48 3.19 15.15
CA GLY A 156 1.66 4.64 15.07
C GLY A 156 2.12 5.08 13.68
N GLY A 157 1.39 6.00 13.03
CA GLY A 157 1.67 6.47 11.67
C GLY A 157 1.25 7.92 11.45
N PHE A 158 1.48 8.46 10.25
CA PHE A 158 1.06 9.79 9.79
C PHE A 158 1.38 10.90 10.80
N GLY A 159 2.67 11.02 11.18
CA GLY A 159 3.13 12.07 12.09
C GLY A 159 3.09 11.72 13.57
N SER A 160 2.84 10.47 13.95
CA SER A 160 2.86 10.03 15.35
C SER A 160 4.20 10.24 16.05
N THR A 161 5.31 10.30 15.29
CA THR A 161 6.68 10.55 15.77
C THR A 161 7.14 11.98 15.53
N GLY A 162 6.34 12.78 14.84
CA GLY A 162 6.62 14.19 14.55
C GLY A 162 6.10 15.14 15.63
N LYS A 163 6.51 16.39 15.54
CA LYS A 163 5.96 17.50 16.33
C LYS A 163 4.98 18.31 15.51
#